data_168bd10e19c8c9cb20767e228d9111cf
#
_entry.id   168bd10e19c8c9cb20767e228d9111cf
#
_cell.length_a   1.000
_cell.length_b   1.000
_cell.length_c   1.000
_cell.angle_alpha   90.00
_cell.angle_beta   90.00
_cell.angle_gamma   90.00
#
_symmetry.space_group_name_H-M   'P 1'
#
loop_
_entity.id
_entity.type
_entity.pdbx_description
1 polymer ?
#
loop_
_entity_poly.entity_id
_entity_poly.type
_entity_poly.pdbx_seq_one_letter_code
_entity_poly.pdbx_strand_id
1 'polypeptide(L)'
;MSRFNSSYYQRFYGKDGAHDAERIHHLASAVHHISAWWGLSISSVFDIGAGMGMWRDWYRDNHPEVVLRSIDVSEHACETWGHECRNIAEWKPRGKYDLVICHSVLQYLSNEECEDAIGNIAAATRYVLYLELPTKWDFENVVDETGTDLQVYQRSATWYRKRLGEHFRQIGAGLWTPLNGLPMYELEAGR
;
A
#
# COMPACT_ATOMS: atom_id res chain seq x y z
N MET A 1 20.88 14.56 -1.09
CA MET A 1 20.19 13.93 -2.23
C MET A 1 19.07 13.07 -1.64
N SER A 2 17.88 13.13 -2.20
CA SER A 2 16.74 12.30 -1.75
C SER A 2 17.11 10.82 -1.90
N ARG A 3 16.76 9.99 -0.92
CA ARG A 3 16.98 8.54 -0.91
C ARG A 3 16.35 7.86 -2.14
N PHE A 4 15.13 8.25 -2.47
CA PHE A 4 14.33 7.69 -3.57
C PHE A 4 14.54 8.48 -4.86
N ASN A 5 15.72 8.39 -5.43
CA ASN A 5 16.11 9.06 -6.67
C ASN A 5 16.06 8.09 -7.88
N SER A 6 16.42 8.57 -9.07
CA SER A 6 16.45 7.76 -10.29
C SER A 6 17.25 6.45 -10.15
N SER A 7 18.40 6.48 -9.48
CA SER A 7 19.24 5.28 -9.27
C SER A 7 18.56 4.24 -8.38
N TYR A 8 17.75 4.70 -7.40
CA TYR A 8 16.93 3.81 -6.58
C TYR A 8 15.92 3.04 -7.43
N TYR A 9 15.15 3.74 -8.28
CA TYR A 9 14.17 3.10 -9.16
C TYR A 9 14.79 2.18 -10.20
N GLN A 10 15.93 2.57 -10.79
CA GLN A 10 16.67 1.71 -11.72
C GLN A 10 17.11 0.39 -11.05
N ARG A 11 17.53 0.45 -9.79
CA ARG A 11 18.01 -0.71 -9.04
C ARG A 11 16.89 -1.66 -8.63
N PHE A 12 15.81 -1.14 -8.05
CA PHE A 12 14.78 -1.96 -7.40
C PHE A 12 13.53 -2.22 -8.24
N TYR A 13 13.36 -1.49 -9.34
CA TYR A 13 12.21 -1.59 -10.26
C TYR A 13 12.64 -1.94 -11.70
N GLY A 14 13.90 -2.28 -11.94
CA GLY A 14 14.39 -2.77 -13.22
C GLY A 14 13.94 -4.21 -13.50
N LYS A 15 14.38 -4.79 -14.63
CA LYS A 15 14.00 -6.14 -15.07
C LYS A 15 14.23 -7.25 -14.04
N ASP A 16 15.20 -7.07 -13.15
CA ASP A 16 15.55 -8.02 -12.09
C ASP A 16 15.13 -7.51 -10.70
N GLY A 17 14.28 -6.49 -10.63
CA GLY A 17 13.82 -5.89 -9.39
C GLY A 17 12.70 -6.69 -8.72
N ALA A 18 12.47 -6.43 -7.41
CA ALA A 18 11.42 -7.07 -6.63
C ALA A 18 9.99 -6.75 -7.12
N HIS A 19 9.82 -5.64 -7.86
CA HIS A 19 8.53 -5.16 -8.35
C HIS A 19 8.42 -5.37 -9.87
N ASP A 20 7.73 -6.43 -10.25
CA ASP A 20 7.37 -6.75 -11.62
C ASP A 20 5.98 -6.19 -11.94
N ALA A 21 5.88 -5.40 -13.00
CA ALA A 21 4.63 -4.76 -13.42
C ALA A 21 3.51 -5.77 -13.70
N GLU A 22 3.82 -6.92 -14.33
CA GLU A 22 2.83 -7.95 -14.61
C GLU A 22 2.27 -8.56 -13.31
N ARG A 23 3.14 -8.85 -12.34
CA ARG A 23 2.71 -9.35 -11.02
C ARG A 23 1.85 -8.32 -10.28
N ILE A 24 2.21 -7.03 -10.34
CA ILE A 24 1.39 -5.96 -9.72
C ILE A 24 0.05 -5.84 -10.42
N HIS A 25 -0.04 -6.01 -11.74
CA HIS A 25 -1.31 -6.02 -12.46
C HIS A 25 -2.20 -7.20 -12.04
N HIS A 26 -1.63 -8.40 -11.86
CA HIS A 26 -2.39 -9.53 -11.30
C HIS A 26 -2.88 -9.27 -9.88
N LEU A 27 -2.05 -8.67 -9.05
CA LEU A 27 -2.41 -8.31 -7.68
C LEU A 27 -3.53 -7.26 -7.65
N ALA A 28 -3.42 -6.21 -8.44
CA ALA A 28 -4.44 -5.16 -8.56
C ALA A 28 -5.79 -5.74 -9.02
N SER A 29 -5.76 -6.63 -10.01
CA SER A 29 -6.93 -7.37 -10.48
C SER A 29 -7.55 -8.21 -9.35
N ALA A 30 -6.74 -8.96 -8.60
CA ALA A 30 -7.22 -9.78 -7.49
C ALA A 30 -7.86 -8.93 -6.39
N VAL A 31 -7.22 -7.83 -5.98
CA VAL A 31 -7.75 -6.91 -4.95
C VAL A 31 -9.06 -6.25 -5.40
N HIS A 32 -9.15 -5.82 -6.65
CA HIS A 32 -10.37 -5.24 -7.21
C HIS A 32 -11.51 -6.26 -7.23
N HIS A 33 -11.28 -7.47 -7.75
CA HIS A 33 -12.32 -8.49 -7.90
C HIS A 33 -12.75 -9.11 -6.58
N ILE A 34 -11.86 -9.27 -5.59
CA ILE A 34 -12.29 -9.71 -4.26
C ILE A 34 -13.14 -8.64 -3.57
N SER A 35 -12.85 -7.36 -3.79
CA SER A 35 -13.71 -6.27 -3.30
C SER A 35 -15.11 -6.34 -3.95
N ALA A 36 -15.19 -6.60 -5.24
CA ALA A 36 -16.45 -6.80 -5.96
C ALA A 36 -17.21 -8.05 -5.47
N TRP A 37 -16.50 -9.13 -5.12
CA TRP A 37 -17.08 -10.33 -4.50
C TRP A 37 -17.80 -10.00 -3.18
N TRP A 38 -17.28 -9.06 -2.40
CA TRP A 38 -17.94 -8.57 -1.17
C TRP A 38 -19.05 -7.54 -1.45
N GLY A 39 -19.43 -7.34 -2.71
CA GLY A 39 -20.48 -6.41 -3.11
C GLY A 39 -20.05 -4.95 -3.11
N LEU A 40 -18.75 -4.66 -3.12
CA LEU A 40 -18.24 -3.30 -3.20
C LEU A 40 -18.11 -2.85 -4.65
N SER A 41 -18.60 -1.66 -4.94
CA SER A 41 -18.27 -0.91 -6.15
C SER A 41 -17.14 0.05 -5.82
N ILE A 42 -15.93 -0.26 -6.28
CA ILE A 42 -14.78 0.63 -6.12
C ILE A 42 -14.89 1.76 -7.13
N SER A 43 -15.18 2.95 -6.65
CA SER A 43 -15.27 4.18 -7.45
C SER A 43 -14.12 5.15 -7.18
N SER A 44 -13.40 4.96 -6.07
CA SER A 44 -12.29 5.81 -5.68
C SER A 44 -11.15 5.00 -5.04
N VAL A 45 -9.94 5.27 -5.52
CA VAL A 45 -8.71 4.60 -5.07
C VAL A 45 -7.69 5.64 -4.61
N PHE A 46 -7.00 5.35 -3.51
CA PHE A 46 -5.89 6.16 -3.02
C PHE A 46 -4.64 5.30 -2.90
N ASP A 47 -3.63 5.60 -3.72
CA ASP A 47 -2.36 4.90 -3.82
C ASP A 47 -1.27 5.68 -3.07
N ILE A 48 -0.74 5.10 -2.00
CA ILE A 48 0.23 5.70 -1.08
C ILE A 48 1.60 5.09 -1.36
N GLY A 49 2.60 5.95 -1.62
CA GLY A 49 3.94 5.53 -2.03
C GLY A 49 3.89 4.87 -3.41
N ALA A 50 3.23 5.53 -4.35
CA ALA A 50 2.84 4.98 -5.65
C ALA A 50 4.03 4.57 -6.54
N GLY A 51 5.26 5.03 -6.23
CA GLY A 51 6.48 4.66 -6.93
C GLY A 51 6.42 4.94 -8.43
N MET A 52 6.49 3.90 -9.25
CA MET A 52 6.37 4.02 -10.72
C MET A 52 4.91 4.13 -11.19
N GLY A 53 3.92 4.09 -10.30
CA GLY A 53 2.51 4.23 -10.65
C GLY A 53 1.86 2.96 -11.21
N MET A 54 2.37 1.78 -10.90
CA MET A 54 1.89 0.51 -11.48
C MET A 54 0.41 0.22 -11.15
N TRP A 55 -0.05 0.51 -9.92
CA TRP A 55 -1.45 0.40 -9.54
C TRP A 55 -2.33 1.39 -10.30
N ARG A 56 -1.88 2.65 -10.41
CA ARG A 56 -2.56 3.69 -11.17
C ARG A 56 -2.72 3.28 -12.64
N ASP A 57 -1.66 2.77 -13.24
CA ASP A 57 -1.65 2.39 -14.66
C ASP A 57 -2.62 1.23 -14.90
N TRP A 58 -2.65 0.24 -14.00
CA TRP A 58 -3.64 -0.84 -14.07
C TRP A 58 -5.09 -0.31 -13.97
N TYR A 59 -5.40 0.58 -13.03
CA TYR A 59 -6.74 1.17 -12.91
C TYR A 59 -7.11 1.99 -14.13
N ARG A 60 -6.21 2.82 -14.64
CA ARG A 60 -6.45 3.62 -15.84
C ARG A 60 -6.80 2.75 -17.05
N ASP A 61 -6.14 1.61 -17.21
CA ASP A 61 -6.28 0.73 -18.38
C ASP A 61 -7.50 -0.20 -18.26
N ASN A 62 -7.91 -0.59 -17.04
CA ASN A 62 -8.96 -1.57 -16.82
C ASN A 62 -10.26 -0.98 -16.24
N HIS A 63 -10.17 0.13 -15.50
CA HIS A 63 -11.28 0.80 -14.80
C HIS A 63 -11.15 2.32 -14.89
N PRO A 64 -11.22 2.90 -16.12
CA PRO A 64 -11.02 4.34 -16.33
C PRO A 64 -12.06 5.23 -15.64
N GLU A 65 -13.21 4.67 -15.23
CA GLU A 65 -14.24 5.34 -14.44
C GLU A 65 -13.85 5.56 -12.98
N VAL A 66 -12.85 4.85 -12.47
CA VAL A 66 -12.39 4.95 -11.08
C VAL A 66 -11.54 6.20 -10.88
N VAL A 67 -11.93 7.03 -9.92
CA VAL A 67 -11.14 8.19 -9.54
C VAL A 67 -9.93 7.74 -8.71
N LEU A 68 -8.75 7.83 -9.26
CA LEU A 68 -7.53 7.47 -8.59
C LEU A 68 -6.70 8.70 -8.21
N ARG A 69 -6.29 8.74 -6.96
CA ARG A 69 -5.31 9.68 -6.41
C ARG A 69 -4.07 8.93 -5.97
N SER A 70 -2.90 9.46 -6.27
CA SER A 70 -1.62 8.86 -5.87
C SER A 70 -0.69 9.88 -5.25
N ILE A 71 0.04 9.46 -4.21
CA ILE A 71 1.06 10.26 -3.54
C ILE A 71 2.38 9.50 -3.44
N ASP A 72 3.48 10.24 -3.43
CA ASP A 72 4.80 9.71 -3.11
C ASP A 72 5.63 10.77 -2.37
N VAL A 73 6.66 10.35 -1.62
CA VAL A 73 7.62 11.25 -0.98
C VAL A 73 8.79 11.59 -1.88
N SER A 74 9.03 10.80 -2.92
CA SER A 74 10.09 10.97 -3.90
C SER A 74 9.77 12.09 -4.87
N GLU A 75 10.52 13.19 -4.84
CA GLU A 75 10.42 14.24 -5.86
C GLU A 75 10.57 13.65 -7.27
N HIS A 76 11.55 12.72 -7.46
CA HIS A 76 11.75 12.05 -8.72
C HIS A 76 10.51 11.28 -9.19
N ALA A 77 9.86 10.51 -8.31
CA ALA A 77 8.64 9.79 -8.66
C ALA A 77 7.48 10.75 -8.98
N CYS A 78 7.32 11.80 -8.18
CA CYS A 78 6.29 12.82 -8.39
C CYS A 78 6.44 13.51 -9.75
N GLU A 79 7.65 13.90 -10.11
CA GLU A 79 7.95 14.58 -11.39
C GLU A 79 7.84 13.62 -12.59
N THR A 80 8.36 12.39 -12.44
CA THR A 80 8.43 11.42 -13.55
C THR A 80 7.09 10.78 -13.86
N TRP A 81 6.33 10.40 -12.83
CA TRP A 81 5.07 9.66 -12.96
C TRP A 81 3.83 10.44 -12.53
N GLY A 82 3.97 11.71 -12.12
CA GLY A 82 2.85 12.62 -11.91
C GLY A 82 2.06 12.37 -10.63
N HIS A 83 2.74 12.00 -9.53
CA HIS A 83 2.12 11.87 -8.22
C HIS A 83 2.10 13.21 -7.47
N GLU A 84 1.19 13.35 -6.49
CA GLU A 84 1.30 14.44 -5.55
C GLU A 84 2.45 14.18 -4.57
N CYS A 85 3.38 15.13 -4.42
CA CYS A 85 4.51 14.99 -3.51
C CYS A 85 4.04 15.21 -2.06
N ARG A 86 3.79 14.11 -1.33
CA ARG A 86 3.25 14.11 0.03
C ARG A 86 3.83 12.97 0.86
N ASN A 87 4.09 13.26 2.14
CA ASN A 87 4.43 12.26 3.15
C ASN A 87 3.16 11.86 3.92
N ILE A 88 2.77 10.59 3.87
CA ILE A 88 1.56 10.09 4.55
C ILE A 88 1.66 10.19 6.08
N ALA A 89 2.86 10.21 6.66
CA ALA A 89 3.03 10.42 8.10
C ALA A 89 2.69 11.86 8.53
N GLU A 90 2.96 12.84 7.69
CA GLU A 90 2.80 14.27 8.01
C GLU A 90 1.51 14.87 7.43
N TRP A 91 0.99 14.27 6.36
CA TRP A 91 -0.14 14.83 5.62
C TRP A 91 -1.40 14.00 5.81
N LYS A 92 -2.45 14.66 6.30
CA LYS A 92 -3.77 14.03 6.49
C LYS A 92 -4.61 14.18 5.22
N PRO A 93 -4.98 13.06 4.56
CA PRO A 93 -5.85 13.08 3.39
C PRO A 93 -7.22 13.70 3.69
N ARG A 94 -7.76 14.47 2.73
CA ARG A 94 -9.13 14.96 2.80
C ARG A 94 -10.08 13.97 2.11
N GLY A 95 -11.12 13.55 2.83
CA GLY A 95 -12.11 12.60 2.30
C GLY A 95 -11.71 11.13 2.51
N LYS A 96 -12.58 10.24 2.04
CA LYS A 96 -12.39 8.79 2.14
C LYS A 96 -12.44 8.15 0.75
N TYR A 97 -11.63 7.12 0.58
CA TYR A 97 -11.52 6.34 -0.65
C TYR A 97 -12.05 4.92 -0.41
N ASP A 98 -12.68 4.34 -1.40
CA ASP A 98 -13.27 3.00 -1.32
C ASP A 98 -12.19 1.95 -1.11
N LEU A 99 -11.05 2.10 -1.81
CA LEU A 99 -9.84 1.32 -1.64
C LEU A 99 -8.65 2.25 -1.37
N VAL A 100 -7.90 1.95 -0.33
CA VAL A 100 -6.58 2.55 -0.05
C VAL A 100 -5.51 1.48 -0.27
N ILE A 101 -4.45 1.85 -0.95
CA ILE A 101 -3.29 0.99 -1.24
C ILE A 101 -2.09 1.56 -0.50
N CYS A 102 -1.40 0.71 0.25
CA CYS A 102 -0.14 1.02 0.91
C CYS A 102 0.80 -0.18 0.74
N HIS A 103 1.50 -0.20 -0.39
CA HIS A 103 2.31 -1.33 -0.79
C HIS A 103 3.80 -1.00 -0.64
N SER A 104 4.48 -1.68 0.29
CA SER A 104 5.91 -1.52 0.56
C SER A 104 6.31 -0.07 0.95
N VAL A 105 5.57 0.55 1.87
CA VAL A 105 5.80 1.93 2.32
C VAL A 105 6.19 2.03 3.78
N LEU A 106 5.43 1.42 4.69
CA LEU A 106 5.57 1.67 6.13
C LEU A 106 6.90 1.19 6.73
N GLN A 107 7.61 0.30 6.06
CA GLN A 107 8.95 -0.14 6.49
C GLN A 107 10.00 0.98 6.39
N TYR A 108 9.75 2.05 5.64
CA TYR A 108 10.65 3.19 5.51
C TYR A 108 10.49 4.26 6.59
N LEU A 109 9.41 4.21 7.34
CA LEU A 109 9.05 5.18 8.37
C LEU A 109 9.60 4.77 9.74
N SER A 110 10.01 5.72 10.57
CA SER A 110 10.29 5.49 11.99
C SER A 110 9.05 4.97 12.73
N ASN A 111 9.18 4.55 13.99
CA ASN A 111 8.03 4.04 14.73
C ASN A 111 6.92 5.08 14.88
N GLU A 112 7.29 6.32 15.20
CA GLU A 112 6.37 7.44 15.37
C GLU A 112 5.69 7.81 14.05
N GLU A 113 6.48 8.01 12.99
CA GLU A 113 5.95 8.28 11.65
C GLU A 113 5.02 7.17 11.14
N CYS A 114 5.33 5.91 11.45
CA CYS A 114 4.51 4.77 11.04
C CYS A 114 3.16 4.75 11.79
N GLU A 115 3.12 5.13 13.07
CA GLU A 115 1.88 5.27 13.84
C GLU A 115 1.02 6.41 13.28
N ASP A 116 1.60 7.56 12.98
CA ASP A 116 0.92 8.69 12.34
C ASP A 116 0.38 8.31 10.95
N ALA A 117 1.21 7.62 10.15
CA ALA A 117 0.80 7.13 8.84
C ALA A 117 -0.39 6.17 8.92
N ILE A 118 -0.39 5.22 9.86
CA ILE A 118 -1.51 4.28 10.08
C ILE A 118 -2.79 5.06 10.44
N GLY A 119 -2.70 6.07 11.30
CA GLY A 119 -3.83 6.94 11.65
C GLY A 119 -4.39 7.70 10.44
N ASN A 120 -3.50 8.24 9.58
CA ASN A 120 -3.89 8.95 8.37
C ASN A 120 -4.48 8.01 7.31
N ILE A 121 -3.94 6.80 7.14
CA ILE A 121 -4.47 5.74 6.30
C ILE A 121 -5.88 5.34 6.78
N ALA A 122 -6.08 5.15 8.08
CA ALA A 122 -7.39 4.82 8.65
C ALA A 122 -8.43 5.92 8.40
N ALA A 123 -8.03 7.18 8.54
CA ALA A 123 -8.90 8.31 8.25
C ALA A 123 -9.33 8.37 6.76
N ALA A 124 -8.46 7.92 5.85
CA ALA A 124 -8.70 7.91 4.41
C ALA A 124 -9.46 6.67 3.92
N THR A 125 -9.48 5.58 4.67
CA THR A 125 -10.08 4.31 4.24
C THR A 125 -11.59 4.31 4.50
N ARG A 126 -12.38 4.01 3.44
CA ARG A 126 -13.84 3.82 3.55
C ARG A 126 -14.20 2.35 3.75
N TYR A 127 -13.71 1.47 2.88
CA TYR A 127 -14.10 0.05 2.86
C TYR A 127 -12.91 -0.90 3.00
N VAL A 128 -11.88 -0.74 2.18
CA VAL A 128 -10.77 -1.69 2.09
C VAL A 128 -9.44 -0.94 2.11
N LEU A 129 -8.50 -1.46 2.89
CA LEU A 129 -7.09 -1.15 2.80
C LEU A 129 -6.36 -2.41 2.28
N TYR A 130 -5.60 -2.27 1.20
CA TYR A 130 -4.57 -3.22 0.84
C TYR A 130 -3.24 -2.74 1.44
N LEU A 131 -2.66 -3.54 2.32
CA LEU A 131 -1.39 -3.27 2.96
C LEU A 131 -0.48 -4.48 2.84
N GLU A 132 0.65 -4.32 2.18
CA GLU A 132 1.72 -5.31 2.12
C GLU A 132 3.06 -4.64 2.38
N LEU A 133 3.88 -5.27 3.20
CA LEU A 133 5.26 -4.90 3.46
C LEU A 133 5.99 -6.09 4.10
N PRO A 134 7.31 -6.23 3.90
CA PRO A 134 8.08 -7.29 4.54
C PRO A 134 8.25 -6.99 6.03
N THR A 135 8.00 -8.02 6.84
CA THR A 135 8.28 -8.00 8.28
C THR A 135 9.70 -8.51 8.58
N LYS A 136 10.14 -8.39 9.84
CA LYS A 136 11.44 -8.95 10.26
C LYS A 136 11.58 -10.43 9.90
N TRP A 137 10.51 -11.21 10.08
CA TRP A 137 10.52 -12.64 9.73
C TRP A 137 10.68 -12.85 8.22
N ASP A 138 10.05 -12.02 7.40
CA ASP A 138 10.14 -12.11 5.94
C ASP A 138 11.56 -11.80 5.46
N PHE A 139 12.24 -10.81 6.04
CA PHE A 139 13.64 -10.52 5.75
C PHE A 139 14.58 -11.69 6.10
N GLU A 140 14.29 -12.43 7.16
CA GLU A 140 15.08 -13.57 7.61
C GLU A 140 14.80 -14.85 6.80
N ASN A 141 13.65 -14.99 6.13
CA ASN A 141 13.17 -16.27 5.58
C ASN A 141 12.69 -16.27 4.13
N VAL A 142 12.29 -15.11 3.59
CA VAL A 142 11.54 -15.05 2.29
C VAL A 142 12.15 -14.06 1.31
N VAL A 143 12.65 -12.92 1.80
CA VAL A 143 13.10 -11.82 0.96
C VAL A 143 14.37 -12.17 0.20
N ASP A 144 14.38 -11.89 -1.11
CA ASP A 144 15.60 -11.86 -1.89
C ASP A 144 16.37 -10.56 -1.60
N GLU A 145 17.50 -10.70 -0.90
CA GLU A 145 18.34 -9.57 -0.50
C GLU A 145 18.94 -8.82 -1.69
N THR A 146 19.08 -9.45 -2.83
CA THR A 146 19.70 -8.83 -4.02
C THR A 146 18.78 -7.84 -4.70
N GLY A 147 17.46 -8.12 -4.72
CA GLY A 147 16.43 -7.31 -5.35
C GLY A 147 15.67 -6.39 -4.38
N THR A 148 15.98 -6.43 -3.07
CA THR A 148 15.20 -5.72 -2.05
C THR A 148 16.05 -4.66 -1.34
N ASP A 149 15.44 -3.50 -1.06
CA ASP A 149 16.08 -2.47 -0.23
C ASP A 149 16.07 -2.89 1.25
N LEU A 150 17.25 -3.20 1.78
CA LEU A 150 17.43 -3.64 3.16
C LEU A 150 17.57 -2.47 4.16
N GLN A 151 17.66 -1.22 3.70
CA GLN A 151 17.77 -0.04 4.55
C GLN A 151 16.40 0.40 5.08
N VAL A 152 15.76 -0.44 5.88
CA VAL A 152 14.40 -0.26 6.39
C VAL A 152 14.31 -0.56 7.88
N TYR A 153 13.23 -0.15 8.50
CA TYR A 153 12.89 -0.52 9.88
C TYR A 153 12.24 -1.90 9.90
N GLN A 154 13.02 -2.93 10.22
CA GLN A 154 12.54 -4.32 10.27
C GLN A 154 11.73 -4.56 11.56
N ARG A 155 10.41 -4.55 11.46
CA ARG A 155 9.49 -4.79 12.57
C ARG A 155 8.80 -6.14 12.46
N SER A 156 8.37 -6.69 13.60
CA SER A 156 7.60 -7.93 13.63
C SER A 156 6.16 -7.71 13.11
N ALA A 157 5.55 -8.76 12.56
CA ALA A 157 4.13 -8.74 12.19
C ALA A 157 3.22 -8.38 13.38
N THR A 158 3.57 -8.83 14.59
CA THR A 158 2.84 -8.47 15.82
C THR A 158 2.85 -6.97 16.09
N TRP A 159 3.97 -6.30 15.82
CA TRP A 159 4.08 -4.86 15.98
C TRP A 159 3.09 -4.11 15.09
N TYR A 160 3.02 -4.50 13.82
CA TYR A 160 2.08 -3.92 12.85
C TYR A 160 0.62 -4.26 13.18
N ARG A 161 0.33 -5.55 13.45
CA ARG A 161 -1.04 -5.98 13.79
C ARG A 161 -1.62 -5.28 15.01
N LYS A 162 -0.79 -5.01 16.03
CA LYS A 162 -1.24 -4.28 17.23
C LYS A 162 -1.74 -2.88 16.87
N ARG A 163 -1.00 -2.15 16.04
CA ARG A 163 -1.34 -0.75 15.67
C ARG A 163 -2.47 -0.68 14.65
N LEU A 164 -2.40 -1.53 13.64
CA LEU A 164 -3.48 -1.64 12.66
C LEU A 164 -4.79 -2.08 13.30
N GLY A 165 -4.74 -2.96 14.30
CA GLY A 165 -5.91 -3.47 15.02
C GLY A 165 -6.67 -2.43 15.83
N GLU A 166 -6.09 -1.26 16.08
CA GLU A 166 -6.78 -0.10 16.67
C GLU A 166 -7.80 0.54 15.70
N HIS A 167 -7.63 0.31 14.40
CA HIS A 167 -8.41 0.93 13.34
C HIS A 167 -9.10 -0.07 12.41
N PHE A 168 -8.48 -1.24 12.22
CA PHE A 168 -8.84 -2.19 11.18
C PHE A 168 -8.99 -3.62 11.73
N ARG A 169 -9.74 -4.44 11.00
CA ARG A 169 -9.75 -5.90 11.09
C ARG A 169 -9.02 -6.48 9.87
N GLN A 170 -8.10 -7.41 10.08
CA GLN A 170 -7.44 -8.15 9.00
C GLN A 170 -8.41 -9.15 8.37
N ILE A 171 -8.45 -9.21 7.03
CA ILE A 171 -9.30 -10.12 6.28
C ILE A 171 -8.47 -11.23 5.61
N GLY A 172 -7.15 -11.06 5.50
CA GLY A 172 -6.22 -11.97 4.85
C GLY A 172 -5.66 -11.39 3.55
N ALA A 173 -4.66 -12.02 2.97
CA ALA A 173 -4.01 -11.63 1.70
C ALA A 173 -3.63 -10.14 1.62
N GLY A 174 -3.16 -9.55 2.71
CA GLY A 174 -2.85 -8.11 2.76
C GLY A 174 -4.06 -7.18 2.87
N LEU A 175 -5.27 -7.72 2.96
CA LEU A 175 -6.51 -6.93 3.00
C LEU A 175 -6.97 -6.67 4.45
N TRP A 176 -7.45 -5.45 4.67
CA TRP A 176 -7.96 -4.97 5.93
C TRP A 176 -9.25 -4.16 5.70
N THR A 177 -10.18 -4.19 6.65
CA THR A 177 -11.38 -3.35 6.64
C THR A 177 -11.47 -2.55 7.93
N PRO A 178 -12.00 -1.30 7.95
CA PRO A 178 -12.25 -0.57 9.18
C PRO A 178 -13.05 -1.40 10.19
N LEU A 179 -12.84 -1.20 11.48
CA LEU A 179 -13.50 -1.99 12.54
C LEU A 179 -15.03 -2.01 12.42
N ASN A 180 -15.61 -0.88 11.98
CA ASN A 180 -17.04 -0.73 11.71
C ASN A 180 -17.36 -0.83 10.20
N GLY A 181 -16.50 -1.53 9.44
CA GLY A 181 -16.60 -1.67 7.99
C GLY A 181 -17.52 -2.82 7.58
N LEU A 182 -17.08 -3.59 6.60
CA LEU A 182 -17.83 -4.69 6.00
C LEU A 182 -18.18 -5.78 7.03
N PRO A 183 -19.42 -6.29 7.02
CA PRO A 183 -19.74 -7.53 7.71
C PRO A 183 -19.06 -8.69 6.98
N MET A 184 -18.15 -9.36 7.66
CA MET A 184 -17.40 -10.50 7.12
C MET A 184 -17.88 -11.78 7.79
N TYR A 185 -17.91 -12.90 7.03
CA TYR A 185 -18.08 -14.22 7.63
C TYR A 185 -16.88 -14.54 8.55
N GLU A 186 -17.13 -15.36 9.55
CA GLU A 186 -16.12 -15.66 10.59
C GLU A 186 -14.81 -16.22 10.02
N LEU A 187 -14.86 -17.02 8.96
CA LEU A 187 -13.68 -17.59 8.31
C LEU A 187 -12.95 -16.63 7.35
N GLU A 188 -13.61 -15.54 6.95
CA GLU A 188 -12.98 -14.49 6.13
C GLU A 188 -12.25 -13.47 7.01
N ALA A 189 -12.75 -13.23 8.22
CA ALA A 189 -12.13 -12.30 9.15
C ALA A 189 -11.01 -12.99 9.94
N GLY A 190 -9.78 -12.48 9.83
CA GLY A 190 -8.70 -12.86 10.74
C GLY A 190 -9.05 -12.54 12.20
N ARG A 191 -8.82 -13.48 13.12
CA ARG A 191 -8.96 -13.29 14.56
C ARG A 191 -7.63 -12.89 15.19
#